data_1b64c00e9f0997de19f284cdaa332f48
#
_entry.id   1b64c00e9f0997de19f284cdaa332f48
#
_cell.length_a   1.000
_cell.length_b   1.000
_cell.length_c   1.000
_cell.angle_alpha   90.00
_cell.angle_beta   90.00
_cell.angle_gamma   90.00
#
_symmetry.space_group_name_H-M   'P 1'
#
loop_
_entity.id
_entity.type
_entity.pdbx_description
1 polymer ?
#
loop_
_entity_poly.entity_id
_entity_poly.type
_entity_poly.pdbx_seq_one_letter_code
_entity_poly.pdbx_strand_id
1 'polypeptide(L)'
;MRQIILGDNAEVLDRLPAGFARLLYIDPPFNTGKVQKRERIRVAADEEEGSRRGFGGRRYAVEKLASSSYPDTFENFESFLMPRIGKALRCLTPDASLLVHLDSREVHYVKVALDKLLGRDSFKNEIIWAYDYGGRPKDRWPAKHDTILWYVRDPEKYVFNFDAMDRIPYLAPGLVTKEKAERGKTPTDVWWHTIVPTTSREKTGYPTQKPRGILDRVIKVHSRPGDVVLDFFAGSGTTGVSAAAHGRGFVLVDENLEAVRIAERRLAEFSPECVNFFVA
;
A
#
# COMPACT_ATOMS: atom_id res chain seq x y z
N MET A 1 -12.98 14.14 7.09
CA MET A 1 -13.27 13.59 5.75
C MET A 1 -12.97 12.11 5.77
N ARG A 2 -13.92 11.26 5.36
CA ARG A 2 -13.75 9.79 5.23
C ARG A 2 -14.58 9.37 4.04
N GLN A 3 -13.92 9.10 2.92
CA GLN A 3 -14.59 8.79 1.65
C GLN A 3 -13.99 7.56 0.99
N ILE A 4 -14.86 6.76 0.36
CA ILE A 4 -14.49 5.66 -0.53
C ILE A 4 -15.19 5.92 -1.86
N ILE A 5 -14.41 6.03 -2.93
CA ILE A 5 -14.88 6.46 -4.24
C ILE A 5 -14.62 5.36 -5.26
N LEU A 6 -15.67 4.86 -5.89
CA LEU A 6 -15.59 3.99 -7.05
C LEU A 6 -15.51 4.84 -8.30
N GLY A 7 -14.37 4.83 -9.01
CA GLY A 7 -14.18 5.62 -10.22
C GLY A 7 -12.76 5.55 -10.78
N ASP A 8 -12.59 6.01 -12.03
CA ASP A 8 -11.26 6.22 -12.59
C ASP A 8 -10.54 7.32 -11.81
N ASN A 9 -9.35 7.02 -11.31
CA ASN A 9 -8.63 7.93 -10.43
C ASN A 9 -8.18 9.21 -11.15
N ALA A 10 -7.93 9.18 -12.47
CA ALA A 10 -7.57 10.39 -13.22
C ALA A 10 -8.74 11.39 -13.32
N GLU A 11 -9.98 10.89 -13.42
CA GLU A 11 -11.19 11.73 -13.45
C GLU A 11 -11.56 12.20 -12.03
N VAL A 12 -11.51 11.29 -11.04
CA VAL A 12 -11.83 11.60 -9.65
C VAL A 12 -10.89 12.68 -9.12
N LEU A 13 -9.57 12.57 -9.37
CA LEU A 13 -8.59 13.53 -8.91
C LEU A 13 -8.85 14.96 -9.40
N ASP A 14 -9.42 15.15 -10.61
CA ASP A 14 -9.77 16.47 -11.13
C ASP A 14 -10.90 17.16 -10.33
N ARG A 15 -11.76 16.39 -9.69
CA ARG A 15 -12.94 16.88 -8.95
C ARG A 15 -12.73 16.96 -7.42
N LEU A 16 -11.66 16.35 -6.90
CA LEU A 16 -11.34 16.46 -5.47
C LEU A 16 -10.95 17.90 -5.10
N PRO A 17 -11.23 18.35 -3.88
CA PRO A 17 -10.81 19.66 -3.40
C PRO A 17 -9.29 19.85 -3.47
N ALA A 18 -8.83 21.09 -3.55
CA ALA A 18 -7.41 21.41 -3.42
C ALA A 18 -6.99 21.43 -1.95
N GLY A 19 -5.73 21.04 -1.66
CA GLY A 19 -5.06 21.29 -0.40
C GLY A 19 -5.68 20.61 0.83
N PHE A 20 -6.34 19.46 0.69
CA PHE A 20 -6.99 18.79 1.82
C PHE A 20 -6.18 17.64 2.42
N ALA A 21 -5.31 16.99 1.64
CA ALA A 21 -4.58 15.81 2.06
C ALA A 21 -3.15 16.14 2.53
N ARG A 22 -2.80 15.68 3.72
CA ARG A 22 -1.45 15.82 4.31
C ARG A 22 -0.51 14.73 3.88
N LEU A 23 -1.03 13.57 3.58
CA LEU A 23 -0.29 12.38 3.19
C LEU A 23 -0.92 11.78 1.94
N LEU A 24 -0.10 11.56 0.93
CA LEU A 24 -0.40 10.70 -0.19
C LEU A 24 0.40 9.41 -0.03
N TYR A 25 -0.27 8.27 0.02
CA TYR A 25 0.32 6.96 -0.15
C TYR A 25 -0.38 6.27 -1.30
N ILE A 26 0.40 5.73 -2.23
CA ILE A 26 -0.11 4.95 -3.36
C ILE A 26 0.70 3.69 -3.60
N ASP A 27 -0.02 2.65 -4.00
CA ASP A 27 0.49 1.33 -4.41
C ASP A 27 -0.09 1.00 -5.78
N PRO A 28 0.43 1.62 -6.87
CA PRO A 28 -0.10 1.43 -8.21
C PRO A 28 0.16 0.00 -8.72
N PRO A 29 -0.49 -0.46 -9.80
CA PRO A 29 -0.12 -1.69 -10.47
C PRO A 29 1.38 -1.72 -10.80
N PHE A 30 2.04 -2.89 -10.68
CA PHE A 30 3.52 -2.97 -10.78
C PHE A 30 4.04 -3.24 -12.19
N ASN A 31 3.20 -3.15 -13.22
CA ASN A 31 3.57 -3.46 -14.60
C ASN A 31 4.21 -4.85 -14.75
N THR A 32 3.59 -5.86 -14.15
CA THR A 32 4.15 -7.22 -14.10
C THR A 32 4.09 -7.94 -15.45
N GLY A 33 3.48 -7.33 -16.47
CA GLY A 33 3.25 -7.94 -17.79
C GLY A 33 2.22 -9.08 -17.77
N LYS A 34 1.43 -9.17 -16.69
CA LYS A 34 0.45 -10.24 -16.48
C LYS A 34 -0.90 -9.65 -16.12
N VAL A 35 -1.96 -10.33 -16.55
CA VAL A 35 -3.29 -10.08 -16.00
C VAL A 35 -3.33 -10.67 -14.60
N GLN A 36 -3.50 -9.82 -13.60
CA GLN A 36 -3.67 -10.27 -12.22
C GLN A 36 -5.06 -10.92 -12.10
N LYS A 37 -5.06 -12.23 -11.81
CA LYS A 37 -6.30 -13.00 -11.68
C LYS A 37 -6.49 -13.42 -10.23
N ARG A 38 -7.70 -13.25 -9.75
CA ARG A 38 -8.16 -13.85 -8.51
C ARG A 38 -9.22 -14.88 -8.82
N GLU A 39 -8.99 -16.11 -8.38
CA GLU A 39 -9.99 -17.16 -8.38
C GLU A 39 -10.45 -17.39 -6.93
N ARG A 40 -11.72 -17.19 -6.64
CA ARG A 40 -12.33 -17.73 -5.43
C ARG A 40 -12.59 -19.20 -5.65
N ILE A 41 -11.92 -20.02 -4.86
CA ILE A 41 -12.12 -21.47 -4.88
C ILE A 41 -12.73 -21.90 -3.55
N ARG A 42 -13.70 -22.77 -3.62
CA ARG A 42 -14.16 -23.56 -2.47
C ARG A 42 -13.38 -24.85 -2.48
N VAL A 43 -12.72 -25.17 -1.38
CA VAL A 43 -11.96 -26.40 -1.22
C VAL A 43 -12.72 -27.28 -0.24
N ALA A 44 -13.22 -28.42 -0.69
CA ALA A 44 -13.81 -29.44 0.15
C ALA A 44 -12.93 -30.70 0.15
N ALA A 45 -12.81 -31.38 1.29
CA ALA A 45 -12.08 -32.62 1.34
C ALA A 45 -12.83 -33.67 0.49
N ASP A 46 -12.15 -34.27 -0.46
CA ASP A 46 -12.68 -35.30 -1.35
C ASP A 46 -11.53 -36.27 -1.66
N GLU A 47 -11.58 -37.41 -1.01
CA GLU A 47 -10.53 -38.42 -1.09
C GLU A 47 -10.60 -39.25 -2.37
N GLU A 48 -11.74 -39.29 -3.06
CA GLU A 48 -11.97 -40.12 -4.24
C GLU A 48 -11.67 -39.38 -5.56
N GLU A 49 -12.20 -38.17 -5.76
CA GLU A 49 -12.10 -37.41 -7.02
C GLU A 49 -11.33 -36.08 -6.91
N GLY A 50 -10.80 -35.73 -5.73
CA GLY A 50 -10.11 -34.47 -5.51
C GLY A 50 -8.92 -34.23 -6.43
N SER A 51 -8.98 -33.17 -7.24
CA SER A 51 -7.96 -32.81 -8.24
C SER A 51 -6.69 -32.17 -7.63
N ARG A 52 -6.74 -31.73 -6.38
CA ARG A 52 -5.63 -31.05 -5.70
C ARG A 52 -5.13 -31.85 -4.50
N ARG A 53 -3.82 -32.09 -4.44
CA ARG A 53 -3.17 -32.69 -3.25
C ARG A 53 -2.74 -31.60 -2.27
N GLY A 54 -3.15 -31.71 -1.00
CA GLY A 54 -2.74 -30.87 0.10
C GLY A 54 -1.66 -31.52 0.96
N PHE A 55 -1.37 -30.86 2.10
CA PHE A 55 -0.40 -31.35 3.08
C PHE A 55 -0.83 -32.73 3.63
N GLY A 56 0.11 -33.66 3.74
CA GLY A 56 -0.19 -35.04 4.21
C GLY A 56 -0.84 -35.94 3.15
N GLY A 57 -0.83 -35.58 1.85
CA GLY A 57 -1.33 -36.43 0.76
C GLY A 57 -2.85 -36.45 0.57
N ARG A 58 -3.61 -35.71 1.38
CA ARG A 58 -5.09 -35.63 1.28
C ARG A 58 -5.51 -34.98 -0.04
N ARG A 59 -6.56 -35.46 -0.63
CA ARG A 59 -7.16 -34.91 -1.85
C ARG A 59 -8.31 -33.96 -1.53
N TYR A 60 -8.48 -32.96 -2.38
CA TYR A 60 -9.49 -31.94 -2.26
C TYR A 60 -10.14 -31.65 -3.61
N ALA A 61 -11.47 -31.57 -3.62
CA ALA A 61 -12.21 -30.98 -4.73
C ALA A 61 -12.11 -29.46 -4.68
N VAL A 62 -11.92 -28.85 -5.83
CA VAL A 62 -11.78 -27.39 -5.98
C VAL A 62 -12.90 -26.89 -6.88
N GLU A 63 -13.84 -26.17 -6.30
CA GLU A 63 -14.91 -25.48 -7.00
C GLU A 63 -14.54 -24.00 -7.21
N LYS A 64 -14.55 -23.52 -8.45
CA LYS A 64 -14.35 -22.11 -8.77
C LYS A 64 -15.65 -21.34 -8.55
N LEU A 65 -15.66 -20.43 -7.58
CA LEU A 65 -16.85 -19.66 -7.20
C LEU A 65 -16.94 -18.31 -7.92
N ALA A 66 -15.80 -17.66 -8.18
CA ALA A 66 -15.74 -16.40 -8.91
C ALA A 66 -14.30 -16.14 -9.40
N SER A 67 -14.15 -15.39 -10.47
CA SER A 67 -12.86 -14.90 -10.93
C SER A 67 -12.97 -13.39 -11.21
N SER A 68 -12.04 -12.61 -10.68
CA SER A 68 -11.84 -11.21 -11.03
C SER A 68 -10.42 -11.01 -11.56
N SER A 69 -10.27 -10.12 -12.52
CA SER A 69 -8.96 -9.83 -13.10
C SER A 69 -8.83 -8.35 -13.43
N TYR A 70 -7.62 -7.81 -13.31
CA TYR A 70 -7.27 -6.48 -13.83
C TYR A 70 -5.97 -6.58 -14.63
N PRO A 71 -5.84 -5.77 -15.72
CA PRO A 71 -4.61 -5.72 -16.50
C PRO A 71 -3.51 -5.04 -15.68
N ASP A 72 -2.33 -5.65 -15.66
CA ASP A 72 -1.13 -5.10 -15.03
C ASP A 72 -0.01 -5.07 -16.08
N THR A 73 -0.33 -4.46 -17.22
CA THR A 73 0.54 -4.35 -18.40
C THR A 73 0.40 -2.96 -18.98
N PHE A 74 1.48 -2.19 -18.97
CA PHE A 74 1.53 -0.85 -19.54
C PHE A 74 2.70 -0.77 -20.54
N GLU A 75 2.47 -0.26 -21.72
CA GLU A 75 3.54 0.03 -22.69
C GLU A 75 4.50 1.11 -22.15
N ASN A 76 3.95 2.10 -21.44
CA ASN A 76 4.70 3.15 -20.78
C ASN A 76 4.06 3.44 -19.41
N PHE A 77 4.63 2.88 -18.36
CA PHE A 77 4.16 3.04 -16.99
C PHE A 77 4.27 4.48 -16.47
N GLU A 78 5.33 5.17 -16.86
CA GLU A 78 5.52 6.58 -16.51
C GLU A 78 4.37 7.45 -17.06
N SER A 79 3.99 7.24 -18.32
CA SER A 79 2.87 7.97 -18.95
C SER A 79 1.52 7.68 -18.30
N PHE A 80 1.36 6.53 -17.67
CA PHE A 80 0.18 6.19 -16.88
C PHE A 80 0.19 6.85 -15.50
N LEU A 81 1.31 6.77 -14.78
CA LEU A 81 1.38 7.15 -13.37
C LEU A 81 1.60 8.65 -13.16
N MET A 82 2.52 9.27 -13.91
CA MET A 82 2.95 10.65 -13.65
C MET A 82 1.85 11.71 -13.83
N PRO A 83 0.95 11.63 -14.83
CA PRO A 83 -0.18 12.56 -14.92
C PRO A 83 -1.12 12.48 -13.71
N ARG A 84 -1.33 11.27 -13.15
CA ARG A 84 -2.16 11.05 -11.96
C ARG A 84 -1.52 11.66 -10.72
N ILE A 85 -0.21 11.46 -10.54
CA ILE A 85 0.54 12.11 -9.46
C ILE A 85 0.47 13.64 -9.62
N GLY A 86 0.68 14.17 -10.82
CA GLY A 86 0.56 15.60 -11.11
C GLY A 86 -0.79 16.19 -10.68
N LYS A 87 -1.91 15.51 -10.99
CA LYS A 87 -3.25 15.91 -10.53
C LYS A 87 -3.39 15.81 -9.01
N ALA A 88 -2.85 14.74 -8.40
CA ALA A 88 -2.91 14.54 -6.96
C ALA A 88 -2.15 15.62 -6.18
N LEU A 89 -1.07 16.20 -6.72
CA LEU A 89 -0.34 17.28 -6.09
C LEU A 89 -1.23 18.49 -5.75
N ARG A 90 -2.26 18.77 -6.54
CA ARG A 90 -3.23 19.83 -6.25
C ARG A 90 -4.02 19.54 -4.97
N CYS A 91 -4.29 18.28 -4.70
CA CYS A 91 -5.05 17.83 -3.53
C CYS A 91 -4.23 17.92 -2.23
N LEU A 92 -2.91 18.04 -2.33
CA LEU A 92 -2.02 18.00 -1.17
C LEU A 92 -1.82 19.37 -0.53
N THR A 93 -1.71 19.37 0.82
CA THR A 93 -1.29 20.55 1.58
C THR A 93 0.16 20.93 1.25
N PRO A 94 0.58 22.19 1.49
CA PRO A 94 1.97 22.62 1.21
C PRO A 94 3.04 21.77 1.92
N ASP A 95 2.75 21.28 3.13
CA ASP A 95 3.65 20.51 3.98
C ASP A 95 3.40 18.98 3.90
N ALA A 96 2.78 18.52 2.80
CA ALA A 96 2.44 17.12 2.60
C ALA A 96 3.64 16.25 2.22
N SER A 97 3.53 14.97 2.57
CA SER A 97 4.40 13.88 2.10
C SER A 97 3.72 13.05 1.02
N LEU A 98 4.54 12.55 0.07
CA LEU A 98 4.18 11.55 -0.92
C LEU A 98 4.97 10.28 -0.68
N LEU A 99 4.31 9.15 -0.56
CA LEU A 99 4.95 7.84 -0.52
C LEU A 99 4.43 6.99 -1.68
N VAL A 100 5.31 6.63 -2.59
CA VAL A 100 5.00 5.84 -3.79
C VAL A 100 5.64 4.47 -3.64
N HIS A 101 4.79 3.45 -3.53
CA HIS A 101 5.20 2.07 -3.32
C HIS A 101 5.31 1.36 -4.67
N LEU A 102 6.45 0.77 -4.94
CA LEU A 102 6.78 0.16 -6.22
C LEU A 102 7.66 -1.09 -6.02
N ASP A 103 7.67 -1.96 -7.00
CA ASP A 103 8.66 -3.03 -7.08
C ASP A 103 9.89 -2.60 -7.91
N SER A 104 10.86 -3.50 -8.02
CA SER A 104 12.14 -3.25 -8.70
C SER A 104 12.03 -2.99 -10.21
N ARG A 105 10.87 -3.22 -10.85
CA ARG A 105 10.71 -3.03 -12.31
C ARG A 105 10.62 -1.57 -12.67
N GLU A 106 9.82 -0.81 -11.92
CA GLU A 106 9.45 0.56 -12.27
C GLU A 106 10.04 1.62 -11.32
N VAL A 107 10.50 1.22 -10.13
CA VAL A 107 10.94 2.18 -9.08
C VAL A 107 11.98 3.18 -9.57
N HIS A 108 12.97 2.73 -10.34
CA HIS A 108 14.06 3.60 -10.78
C HIS A 108 13.62 4.61 -11.83
N TYR A 109 12.73 4.22 -12.75
CA TYR A 109 12.15 5.12 -13.75
C TYR A 109 11.23 6.15 -13.10
N VAL A 110 10.35 5.70 -12.19
CA VAL A 110 9.46 6.58 -11.44
C VAL A 110 10.27 7.53 -10.53
N LYS A 111 11.37 7.06 -9.91
CA LYS A 111 12.28 7.92 -9.13
C LYS A 111 12.80 9.09 -9.96
N VAL A 112 13.30 8.82 -11.18
CA VAL A 112 13.81 9.85 -12.09
C VAL A 112 12.70 10.81 -12.53
N ALA A 113 11.51 10.30 -12.80
CA ALA A 113 10.35 11.10 -13.19
C ALA A 113 9.88 12.02 -12.04
N LEU A 114 9.84 11.52 -10.81
CA LEU A 114 9.51 12.31 -9.62
C LEU A 114 10.57 13.37 -9.33
N ASP A 115 11.86 13.09 -9.52
CA ASP A 115 12.93 14.10 -9.41
C ASP A 115 12.74 15.26 -10.40
N LYS A 116 12.29 14.98 -11.62
CA LYS A 116 11.97 16.00 -12.62
C LYS A 116 10.73 16.82 -12.24
N LEU A 117 9.72 16.16 -11.66
CA LEU A 117 8.45 16.79 -11.30
C LEU A 117 8.54 17.65 -10.03
N LEU A 118 9.21 17.15 -8.99
CA LEU A 118 9.23 17.75 -7.64
C LEU A 118 10.57 18.40 -7.27
N GLY A 119 11.62 18.11 -8.02
CA GLY A 119 12.99 18.48 -7.66
C GLY A 119 13.64 17.44 -6.74
N ARG A 120 14.97 17.30 -6.85
CA ARG A 120 15.75 16.33 -6.05
C ARG A 120 15.75 16.65 -4.56
N ASP A 121 15.65 17.91 -4.17
CA ASP A 121 15.63 18.33 -2.76
C ASP A 121 14.36 17.85 -2.02
N SER A 122 13.28 17.59 -2.77
CA SER A 122 12.04 17.02 -2.26
C SER A 122 12.15 15.54 -1.91
N PHE A 123 13.16 14.83 -2.42
CA PHE A 123 13.42 13.43 -2.09
C PHE A 123 14.02 13.29 -0.69
N LYS A 124 13.44 12.44 0.15
CA LYS A 124 13.90 12.23 1.52
C LYS A 124 14.49 10.85 1.76
N ASN A 125 13.79 9.77 1.36
CA ASN A 125 14.29 8.40 1.50
C ASN A 125 13.80 7.49 0.39
N GLU A 126 14.60 6.48 0.12
CA GLU A 126 14.22 5.21 -0.47
C GLU A 126 14.06 4.20 0.67
N ILE A 127 12.82 3.81 0.97
CA ILE A 127 12.52 2.86 2.04
C ILE A 127 12.39 1.49 1.42
N ILE A 128 13.19 0.54 1.89
CA ILE A 128 13.16 -0.86 1.43
C ILE A 128 12.28 -1.66 2.38
N TRP A 129 11.14 -2.12 1.90
CA TRP A 129 10.35 -3.11 2.62
C TRP A 129 10.78 -4.52 2.23
N ALA A 130 11.56 -5.16 3.10
CA ALA A 130 12.07 -6.51 2.92
C ALA A 130 11.14 -7.56 3.55
N TYR A 131 10.93 -8.67 2.81
CA TYR A 131 10.12 -9.80 3.24
C TYR A 131 10.68 -11.11 2.69
N ASP A 132 10.28 -12.27 3.23
CA ASP A 132 10.74 -13.59 2.77
C ASP A 132 9.57 -14.46 2.27
N TYR A 133 8.88 -13.98 1.23
CA TYR A 133 7.80 -14.74 0.59
C TYR A 133 8.02 -14.85 -0.92
N GLY A 134 7.42 -15.88 -1.54
CA GLY A 134 7.45 -16.10 -2.98
C GLY A 134 8.56 -17.03 -3.45
N GLY A 135 8.61 -17.23 -4.77
CA GLY A 135 9.51 -18.16 -5.43
C GLY A 135 10.99 -17.87 -5.20
N ARG A 136 11.82 -18.91 -5.34
CA ARG A 136 13.28 -18.81 -5.34
C ARG A 136 13.80 -19.34 -6.69
N PRO A 137 13.99 -18.47 -7.70
CA PRO A 137 14.53 -18.85 -9.00
C PRO A 137 15.95 -19.38 -8.84
N LYS A 138 16.41 -20.21 -9.81
CA LYS A 138 17.76 -20.83 -9.79
C LYS A 138 18.77 -20.07 -10.63
N ASP A 139 18.33 -19.08 -11.40
CA ASP A 139 19.09 -18.32 -12.40
C ASP A 139 19.46 -16.89 -11.94
N ARG A 140 18.92 -16.45 -10.79
CA ARG A 140 19.17 -15.12 -10.24
C ARG A 140 18.81 -15.06 -8.75
N TRP A 141 19.24 -13.99 -8.09
CA TRP A 141 18.85 -13.73 -6.71
C TRP A 141 17.33 -13.50 -6.62
N PRO A 142 16.63 -14.15 -5.66
CA PRO A 142 15.19 -13.95 -5.46
C PRO A 142 14.91 -12.50 -5.02
N ALA A 143 14.09 -11.77 -5.74
CA ALA A 143 13.59 -10.48 -5.30
C ALA A 143 12.69 -10.66 -4.07
N LYS A 144 13.06 -10.03 -2.96
CA LYS A 144 12.40 -10.15 -1.65
C LYS A 144 12.20 -8.80 -0.99
N HIS A 145 11.97 -7.78 -1.80
CA HIS A 145 11.64 -6.45 -1.31
C HIS A 145 10.81 -5.68 -2.32
N ASP A 146 10.05 -4.74 -1.80
CA ASP A 146 9.48 -3.62 -2.53
C ASP A 146 10.12 -2.32 -2.02
N THR A 147 9.97 -1.26 -2.77
CA THR A 147 10.55 0.06 -2.47
C THR A 147 9.44 1.08 -2.28
N ILE A 148 9.56 1.92 -1.26
CA ILE A 148 8.68 3.07 -1.04
C ILE A 148 9.52 4.33 -1.18
N LEU A 149 9.28 5.11 -2.24
CA LEU A 149 9.93 6.39 -2.45
C LEU A 149 9.20 7.47 -1.64
N TRP A 150 9.91 8.15 -0.74
CA TRP A 150 9.36 9.25 0.04
C TRP A 150 9.83 10.59 -0.47
N TYR A 151 8.87 11.39 -0.90
CA TYR A 151 9.01 12.79 -1.30
C TYR A 151 8.18 13.70 -0.40
N VAL A 152 8.54 14.97 -0.36
CA VAL A 152 7.79 16.04 0.31
C VAL A 152 7.47 17.16 -0.67
N ARG A 153 6.39 17.91 -0.43
CA ARG A 153 6.07 19.08 -1.27
C ARG A 153 6.98 20.26 -0.99
N ASP A 154 7.29 20.51 0.27
CA ASP A 154 8.21 21.55 0.71
C ASP A 154 9.38 20.92 1.46
N PRO A 155 10.61 20.98 0.94
CA PRO A 155 11.79 20.41 1.59
C PRO A 155 12.08 20.97 2.99
N GLU A 156 11.61 22.18 3.28
CA GLU A 156 11.86 22.89 4.55
C GLU A 156 10.70 22.69 5.56
N LYS A 157 9.49 22.31 5.07
CA LYS A 157 8.29 22.23 5.90
C LYS A 157 7.50 20.98 5.57
N TYR A 158 7.71 19.94 6.32
CA TYR A 158 6.95 18.67 6.21
C TYR A 158 6.71 18.02 7.56
N VAL A 159 5.73 17.13 7.61
CA VAL A 159 5.43 16.40 8.84
C VAL A 159 6.31 15.16 8.94
N PHE A 160 7.09 15.08 10.02
CA PHE A 160 7.84 13.89 10.40
C PHE A 160 7.81 13.73 11.93
N ASN A 161 6.94 12.84 12.41
CA ASN A 161 6.75 12.59 13.83
C ASN A 161 7.79 11.59 14.32
N PHE A 162 8.98 12.06 14.67
CA PHE A 162 10.11 11.23 15.11
C PHE A 162 9.75 10.32 16.29
N ASP A 163 8.99 10.82 17.26
CA ASP A 163 8.62 10.05 18.45
C ASP A 163 7.53 9.00 18.17
N ALA A 164 6.81 9.10 17.05
CA ALA A 164 5.85 8.11 16.62
C ALA A 164 6.48 6.92 15.86
N MET A 165 7.78 6.97 15.58
CA MET A 165 8.50 5.85 15.00
C MET A 165 8.51 4.66 15.94
N ASP A 166 8.25 3.47 15.40
CA ASP A 166 8.43 2.22 16.15
C ASP A 166 9.90 2.10 16.58
N ARG A 167 10.14 1.52 17.76
CA ARG A 167 11.50 1.28 18.23
C ARG A 167 11.88 -0.16 17.95
N ILE A 168 13.12 -0.39 17.57
CA ILE A 168 13.69 -1.73 17.36
C ILE A 168 14.76 -2.03 18.42
N PRO A 169 14.93 -3.29 18.82
CA PRO A 169 15.97 -3.67 19.77
C PRO A 169 17.37 -3.33 19.27
N TYR A 170 18.28 -3.05 20.18
CA TYR A 170 19.71 -3.03 19.85
C TYR A 170 20.19 -4.46 19.59
N LEU A 171 21.02 -4.65 18.57
CA LEU A 171 21.65 -5.95 18.28
C LEU A 171 22.64 -6.37 19.38
N ALA A 172 23.26 -5.38 20.02
CA ALA A 172 24.20 -5.58 21.12
C ALA A 172 23.76 -4.73 22.34
N PRO A 173 22.71 -5.13 23.06
CA PRO A 173 22.14 -4.33 24.16
C PRO A 173 23.13 -4.10 25.32
N GLY A 174 24.13 -4.97 25.50
CA GLY A 174 25.18 -4.80 26.51
C GLY A 174 26.19 -3.68 26.23
N LEU A 175 26.18 -3.10 25.01
CA LEU A 175 27.06 -1.98 24.65
C LEU A 175 26.42 -0.60 24.87
N VAL A 176 25.22 -0.55 25.39
CA VAL A 176 24.48 0.69 25.68
C VAL A 176 23.97 0.67 27.11
N THR A 177 23.55 1.83 27.64
CA THR A 177 22.93 1.88 28.96
C THR A 177 21.63 1.07 29.01
N LYS A 178 21.28 0.57 30.18
CA LYS A 178 20.05 -0.21 30.40
C LYS A 178 18.79 0.53 29.85
N GLU A 179 18.68 1.82 30.13
CA GLU A 179 17.58 2.67 29.67
C GLU A 179 17.50 2.73 28.12
N LYS A 180 18.66 2.86 27.45
CA LYS A 180 18.73 2.85 26.00
C LYS A 180 18.36 1.48 25.45
N ALA A 181 18.83 0.40 26.06
CA ALA A 181 18.49 -0.96 25.67
C ALA A 181 16.99 -1.23 25.78
N GLU A 182 16.36 -0.81 26.88
CA GLU A 182 14.91 -0.96 27.11
C GLU A 182 14.08 -0.09 26.15
N ARG A 183 14.48 1.16 25.92
CA ARG A 183 13.80 2.06 24.97
C ARG A 183 13.88 1.58 23.53
N GLY A 184 14.97 0.91 23.16
CA GLY A 184 15.29 0.57 21.79
C GLY A 184 15.85 1.77 20.98
N LYS A 185 16.25 1.49 19.74
CA LYS A 185 16.74 2.49 18.77
C LYS A 185 15.71 2.77 17.69
N THR A 186 15.86 3.89 16.99
CA THR A 186 15.09 4.18 15.78
C THR A 186 15.35 3.12 14.70
N PRO A 187 14.35 2.73 13.91
CA PRO A 187 14.55 1.86 12.76
C PRO A 187 15.36 2.59 11.68
N THR A 188 15.87 1.84 10.75
CA THR A 188 16.46 2.34 9.50
C THR A 188 15.39 2.45 8.41
N ASP A 189 15.79 2.84 7.22
CA ASP A 189 14.98 2.81 5.99
C ASP A 189 14.85 1.40 5.39
N VAL A 190 15.45 0.38 5.98
CA VAL A 190 15.22 -1.03 5.65
C VAL A 190 14.26 -1.64 6.67
N TRP A 191 13.02 -1.91 6.21
CA TRP A 191 11.95 -2.44 7.04
C TRP A 191 11.76 -3.93 6.79
N TRP A 192 12.13 -4.74 7.77
CA TRP A 192 11.81 -6.16 7.72
C TRP A 192 10.40 -6.39 8.26
N HIS A 193 9.47 -6.73 7.37
CA HIS A 193 8.07 -6.96 7.74
C HIS A 193 7.44 -8.00 6.81
N THR A 194 6.77 -9.01 7.37
CA THR A 194 6.13 -10.06 6.56
C THR A 194 4.96 -9.50 5.73
N ILE A 195 4.67 -10.15 4.61
CA ILE A 195 3.41 -9.94 3.90
C ILE A 195 2.23 -10.41 4.76
N VAL A 196 0.98 -10.11 4.34
CA VAL A 196 -0.22 -10.58 5.03
C VAL A 196 -0.26 -12.12 5.02
N PRO A 197 -0.09 -12.80 6.17
CA PRO A 197 -0.13 -14.25 6.23
C PRO A 197 -1.49 -14.80 5.80
N THR A 198 -1.50 -16.02 5.24
CA THR A 198 -2.75 -16.66 4.79
C THR A 198 -3.76 -16.91 5.90
N THR A 199 -3.29 -17.04 7.13
CA THR A 199 -4.10 -17.28 8.34
C THR A 199 -4.38 -16.00 9.14
N SER A 200 -3.92 -14.84 8.68
CA SER A 200 -4.13 -13.58 9.40
C SER A 200 -5.59 -13.16 9.38
N ARG A 201 -6.08 -12.62 10.50
CA ARG A 201 -7.41 -12.03 10.62
C ARG A 201 -7.60 -10.79 9.72
N GLU A 202 -6.53 -10.08 9.38
CA GLU A 202 -6.60 -8.92 8.48
C GLU A 202 -6.76 -9.33 7.00
N LYS A 203 -6.56 -10.62 6.67
CA LYS A 203 -6.59 -11.08 5.29
C LYS A 203 -8.00 -11.03 4.71
N THR A 204 -8.19 -10.21 3.69
CA THR A 204 -9.47 -10.09 2.97
C THR A 204 -9.59 -11.06 1.80
N GLY A 205 -8.46 -11.65 1.40
CA GLY A 205 -8.32 -12.40 0.16
C GLY A 205 -8.11 -11.53 -1.08
N TYR A 206 -7.98 -10.21 -0.96
CA TYR A 206 -7.55 -9.36 -2.08
C TYR A 206 -6.08 -9.69 -2.45
N PRO A 207 -5.75 -9.91 -3.74
CA PRO A 207 -4.46 -10.49 -4.13
C PRO A 207 -3.24 -9.68 -3.69
N THR A 208 -3.31 -8.36 -3.81
CA THR A 208 -2.21 -7.42 -3.56
C THR A 208 -2.34 -6.67 -2.24
N GLN A 209 -3.14 -7.21 -1.30
CA GLN A 209 -3.34 -6.56 -0.01
C GLN A 209 -2.01 -6.33 0.72
N LYS A 210 -1.72 -5.06 1.03
CA LYS A 210 -0.56 -4.70 1.83
C LYS A 210 -0.81 -4.95 3.32
N PRO A 211 0.22 -5.34 4.09
CA PRO A 211 0.10 -5.51 5.53
C PRO A 211 -0.11 -4.17 6.24
N ARG A 212 -1.03 -4.14 7.19
CA ARG A 212 -1.36 -2.94 7.96
C ARG A 212 -0.14 -2.34 8.66
N GLY A 213 0.78 -3.19 9.17
CA GLY A 213 1.96 -2.72 9.90
C GLY A 213 2.86 -1.77 9.08
N ILE A 214 2.92 -1.91 7.75
CA ILE A 214 3.64 -0.97 6.88
C ILE A 214 2.91 0.38 6.85
N LEU A 215 1.58 0.36 6.67
CA LEU A 215 0.77 1.58 6.59
C LEU A 215 0.70 2.29 7.96
N ASP A 216 0.67 1.55 9.07
CA ASP A 216 0.71 2.13 10.42
C ASP A 216 1.99 2.95 10.65
N ARG A 217 3.15 2.47 10.18
CA ARG A 217 4.41 3.22 10.22
C ARG A 217 4.33 4.50 9.40
N VAL A 218 3.90 4.38 8.15
CA VAL A 218 3.76 5.52 7.23
C VAL A 218 2.84 6.58 7.83
N ILE A 219 1.64 6.20 8.24
CA ILE A 219 0.60 7.14 8.68
C ILE A 219 0.98 7.82 10.00
N LYS A 220 1.51 7.09 10.97
CA LYS A 220 1.92 7.67 12.27
C LYS A 220 3.02 8.71 12.11
N VAL A 221 3.98 8.45 11.24
CA VAL A 221 5.16 9.30 11.07
C VAL A 221 4.90 10.50 10.18
N HIS A 222 4.13 10.34 9.10
CA HIS A 222 3.97 11.37 8.06
C HIS A 222 2.63 12.13 8.13
N SER A 223 1.86 11.97 9.20
CA SER A 223 0.62 12.71 9.42
C SER A 223 0.32 12.88 10.92
N ARG A 224 -0.59 13.79 11.24
CA ARG A 224 -1.10 14.02 12.62
C ARG A 224 -2.53 13.53 12.75
N PRO A 225 -3.01 13.21 13.96
CA PRO A 225 -4.45 13.00 14.19
C PRO A 225 -5.28 14.18 13.64
N GLY A 226 -6.36 13.88 12.93
CA GLY A 226 -7.20 14.86 12.24
C GLY A 226 -6.78 15.16 10.79
N ASP A 227 -5.55 14.88 10.37
CA ASP A 227 -5.14 15.00 8.97
C ASP A 227 -5.87 13.99 8.07
N VAL A 228 -5.87 14.25 6.75
CA VAL A 228 -6.47 13.35 5.75
C VAL A 228 -5.36 12.68 4.94
N VAL A 229 -5.52 11.38 4.73
CA VAL A 229 -4.68 10.54 3.87
C VAL A 229 -5.41 10.29 2.55
N LEU A 230 -4.73 10.53 1.44
CA LEU A 230 -5.21 10.23 0.10
C LEU A 230 -4.53 8.95 -0.42
N ASP A 231 -5.34 8.03 -0.98
CA ASP A 231 -4.86 6.87 -1.71
C ASP A 231 -5.77 6.64 -2.91
N PHE A 232 -5.24 6.85 -4.11
CA PHE A 232 -6.02 6.71 -5.35
C PHE A 232 -5.72 5.41 -6.12
N PHE A 233 -5.09 4.45 -5.44
CA PHE A 233 -4.98 3.04 -5.81
C PHE A 233 -5.32 2.16 -4.62
N ALA A 234 -6.47 2.43 -4.00
CA ALA A 234 -6.80 1.99 -2.66
C ALA A 234 -6.89 0.46 -2.46
N GLY A 235 -7.17 -0.29 -3.52
CA GLY A 235 -7.32 -1.73 -3.46
C GLY A 235 -8.28 -2.17 -2.35
N SER A 236 -7.80 -3.01 -1.45
CA SER A 236 -8.60 -3.48 -0.31
C SER A 236 -8.78 -2.46 0.83
N GLY A 237 -8.31 -1.21 0.67
CA GLY A 237 -8.49 -0.13 1.63
C GLY A 237 -7.59 -0.19 2.87
N THR A 238 -6.42 -0.84 2.81
CA THR A 238 -5.53 -0.95 3.99
C THR A 238 -5.07 0.41 4.49
N THR A 239 -4.82 1.35 3.57
CA THR A 239 -4.49 2.75 3.89
C THR A 239 -5.59 3.41 4.73
N GLY A 240 -6.85 3.27 4.34
CA GLY A 240 -8.00 3.80 5.09
C GLY A 240 -8.17 3.16 6.47
N VAL A 241 -7.98 1.83 6.56
CA VAL A 241 -8.05 1.10 7.85
C VAL A 241 -6.97 1.60 8.81
N SER A 242 -5.75 1.79 8.33
CA SER A 242 -4.67 2.34 9.14
C SER A 242 -4.93 3.81 9.50
N ALA A 243 -5.37 4.65 8.55
CA ALA A 243 -5.70 6.05 8.80
C ALA A 243 -6.76 6.21 9.88
N ALA A 244 -7.88 5.49 9.75
CA ALA A 244 -8.98 5.52 10.71
C ALA A 244 -8.55 5.06 12.11
N ALA A 245 -7.81 3.97 12.21
CA ALA A 245 -7.32 3.43 13.48
C ALA A 245 -6.39 4.39 14.23
N HIS A 246 -5.72 5.29 13.52
CA HIS A 246 -4.85 6.30 14.10
C HIS A 246 -5.50 7.70 14.17
N GLY A 247 -6.82 7.82 14.02
CA GLY A 247 -7.54 9.08 14.13
C GLY A 247 -7.36 10.05 12.95
N ARG A 248 -6.99 9.53 11.76
CA ARG A 248 -6.89 10.29 10.52
C ARG A 248 -8.15 10.10 9.69
N GLY A 249 -8.48 11.11 8.89
CA GLY A 249 -9.40 10.98 7.77
C GLY A 249 -8.74 10.25 6.60
N PHE A 250 -9.55 9.87 5.62
CA PHE A 250 -9.06 9.24 4.40
C PHE A 250 -9.95 9.55 3.20
N VAL A 251 -9.34 9.56 2.03
CA VAL A 251 -10.03 9.52 0.72
C VAL A 251 -9.38 8.39 -0.06
N LEU A 252 -10.17 7.36 -0.34
CA LEU A 252 -9.77 6.15 -1.06
C LEU A 252 -10.46 6.12 -2.41
N VAL A 253 -9.69 5.93 -3.48
CA VAL A 253 -10.24 5.81 -4.84
C VAL A 253 -9.77 4.50 -5.46
N ASP A 254 -10.67 3.77 -6.07
CA ASP A 254 -10.36 2.59 -6.88
C ASP A 254 -11.41 2.40 -7.98
N GLU A 255 -11.01 1.95 -9.16
CA GLU A 255 -11.93 1.63 -10.25
C GLU A 255 -12.55 0.23 -10.14
N ASN A 256 -11.95 -0.62 -9.30
CA ASN A 256 -12.40 -2.00 -9.13
C ASN A 256 -13.51 -2.09 -8.08
N LEU A 257 -14.73 -2.37 -8.52
CA LEU A 257 -15.90 -2.52 -7.63
C LEU A 257 -15.69 -3.55 -6.51
N GLU A 258 -14.94 -4.64 -6.76
CA GLU A 258 -14.67 -5.64 -5.71
C GLU A 258 -13.73 -5.08 -4.64
N ALA A 259 -12.71 -4.32 -5.04
CA ALA A 259 -11.80 -3.63 -4.14
C ALA A 259 -12.56 -2.65 -3.24
N VAL A 260 -13.39 -1.79 -3.85
CA VAL A 260 -14.23 -0.82 -3.14
C VAL A 260 -15.15 -1.51 -2.13
N ARG A 261 -15.88 -2.56 -2.53
CA ARG A 261 -16.75 -3.33 -1.61
C ARG A 261 -15.99 -3.98 -0.44
N ILE A 262 -14.73 -4.36 -0.65
CA ILE A 262 -13.88 -4.88 0.43
C ILE A 262 -13.51 -3.72 1.37
N ALA A 263 -13.10 -2.58 0.83
CA ALA A 263 -12.76 -1.39 1.62
C ALA A 263 -13.96 -0.90 2.44
N GLU A 264 -15.16 -0.83 1.85
CA GLU A 264 -16.41 -0.48 2.54
C GLU A 264 -16.68 -1.39 3.74
N ARG A 265 -16.61 -2.71 3.55
CA ARG A 265 -16.82 -3.66 4.67
C ARG A 265 -15.78 -3.49 5.78
N ARG A 266 -14.50 -3.26 5.43
CA ARG A 266 -13.41 -3.09 6.41
C ARG A 266 -13.54 -1.79 7.19
N LEU A 267 -14.13 -0.78 6.59
CA LEU A 267 -14.23 0.57 7.14
C LEU A 267 -15.64 0.92 7.64
N ALA A 268 -16.58 -0.03 7.61
CA ALA A 268 -17.98 0.20 7.98
C ALA A 268 -18.16 0.83 9.36
N GLU A 269 -17.36 0.43 10.36
CA GLU A 269 -17.39 1.00 11.71
C GLU A 269 -17.05 2.50 11.78
N PHE A 270 -16.33 3.01 10.79
CA PHE A 270 -15.94 4.42 10.68
C PHE A 270 -16.91 5.27 9.87
N SER A 271 -18.00 4.66 9.36
CA SER A 271 -19.08 5.31 8.60
C SER A 271 -18.56 6.21 7.46
N PRO A 272 -17.78 5.69 6.50
CA PRO A 272 -17.32 6.48 5.37
C PRO A 272 -18.48 6.84 4.42
N GLU A 273 -18.36 7.99 3.78
CA GLU A 273 -19.18 8.34 2.62
C GLU A 273 -18.72 7.51 1.43
N CYS A 274 -19.64 6.76 0.82
CA CYS A 274 -19.36 5.93 -0.36
C CYS A 274 -19.94 6.60 -1.60
N VAL A 275 -19.08 6.90 -2.58
CA VAL A 275 -19.45 7.60 -3.81
C VAL A 275 -19.18 6.70 -5.01
N ASN A 276 -20.16 6.59 -5.90
CA ASN A 276 -20.00 5.91 -7.17
C ASN A 276 -19.92 6.94 -8.31
N PHE A 277 -18.75 7.10 -8.86
CA PHE A 277 -18.46 8.12 -9.87
C PHE A 277 -18.88 7.72 -11.29
N PHE A 278 -19.11 6.43 -11.54
CA PHE A 278 -19.59 5.93 -12.83
C PHE A 278 -21.11 6.12 -13.04
N VAL A 279 -21.82 6.51 -11.99
CA VAL A 279 -23.30 6.65 -12.00
C VAL A 279 -23.74 8.09 -11.69
N ALA A 280 -22.80 9.00 -11.47
CA ALA A 280 -23.06 10.41 -11.12
C ALA A 280 -23.13 11.34 -12.33
#